data_fef4358ad824af7010a5c2d8e605c735
#
_entry.id   fef4358ad824af7010a5c2d8e605c735
#
_cell.length_a   1.000
_cell.length_b   1.000
_cell.length_c   1.000
_cell.angle_alpha   90.00
_cell.angle_beta   90.00
_cell.angle_gamma   90.00
#
_symmetry.space_group_name_H-M   'P 1'
#
loop_
_entity.id
_entity.type
_entity.pdbx_description
1 polymer ?
#
loop_
_entity_poly.entity_id
_entity_poly.type
_entity_poly.pdbx_seq_one_letter_code
_entity_poly.pdbx_strand_id
1 'polypeptide(L)'
;MVASPFEKGGLRGILRFMERYSPKLRENSRSLRTNMTDAEQVLWQRIRRKQIQGVQFYRQKPLSTFIVDFYCPVAKLVIELDGSQHFAEEHQTKDQERDAALIELGLRVLRFDNRQVLLETDAVLVVIDEIVKGRVRTHSNPP
;
A
#
# COMPACT_ATOMS: atom_id res chain seq x y z
N MET A 1 -29.53 2.75 2.57
CA MET A 1 -28.12 2.41 2.42
C MET A 1 -27.30 3.68 2.55
N VAL A 2 -26.43 3.71 3.54
CA VAL A 2 -25.59 4.87 3.71
C VAL A 2 -24.49 4.79 2.66
N ALA A 3 -24.42 5.79 1.79
CA ALA A 3 -23.35 5.88 0.82
C ALA A 3 -22.02 5.97 1.55
N SER A 4 -21.12 5.07 1.24
CA SER A 4 -19.78 5.13 1.79
C SER A 4 -19.12 6.43 1.30
N PRO A 5 -18.29 7.08 2.13
CA PRO A 5 -17.59 8.29 1.68
C PRO A 5 -16.80 8.08 0.38
N PHE A 6 -16.52 6.83 0.05
CA PHE A 6 -15.78 6.46 -1.16
C PHE A 6 -16.60 6.63 -2.44
N GLU A 7 -17.92 6.53 -2.34
CA GLU A 7 -18.78 6.68 -3.51
C GLU A 7 -18.91 8.12 -3.95
N LYS A 8 -18.77 9.08 -3.04
CA LYS A 8 -18.96 10.50 -3.35
C LYS A 8 -17.69 11.25 -3.76
N GLY A 9 -16.56 10.85 -3.27
CA GLY A 9 -15.31 11.57 -3.55
C GLY A 9 -14.19 10.66 -4.03
N GLY A 10 -14.47 9.36 -4.08
CA GLY A 10 -13.48 8.38 -4.41
C GLY A 10 -12.29 8.41 -3.43
N LEU A 11 -11.25 7.73 -3.81
CA LEU A 11 -10.05 7.63 -3.00
C LEU A 11 -9.38 8.99 -2.78
N ARG A 12 -9.45 9.87 -3.79
CA ARG A 12 -8.85 11.19 -3.72
C ARG A 12 -9.47 12.04 -2.61
N GLY A 13 -10.80 11.99 -2.47
CA GLY A 13 -11.49 12.73 -1.42
C GLY A 13 -11.13 12.24 -0.03
N ILE A 14 -10.98 10.94 0.12
CA ILE A 14 -10.63 10.32 1.41
C ILE A 14 -9.20 10.65 1.80
N LEU A 15 -8.26 10.59 0.86
CA LEU A 15 -6.87 10.95 1.12
C LEU A 15 -6.74 12.42 1.53
N ARG A 16 -7.50 13.29 0.87
CA ARG A 16 -7.53 14.72 1.21
C ARG A 16 -8.08 14.93 2.61
N PHE A 17 -9.15 14.21 2.97
CA PHE A 17 -9.75 14.25 4.30
C PHE A 17 -8.73 13.81 5.36
N MET A 18 -8.05 12.71 5.12
CA MET A 18 -7.06 12.16 6.06
C MET A 18 -5.86 13.08 6.22
N GLU A 19 -5.38 13.66 5.15
CA GLU A 19 -4.27 14.61 5.20
C GLU A 19 -4.62 15.82 6.04
N ARG A 20 -5.89 16.25 6.02
CA ARG A 20 -6.37 17.38 6.80
C ARG A 20 -6.45 17.07 8.28
N TYR A 21 -6.84 15.83 8.64
CA TYR A 21 -7.13 15.47 10.02
C TYR A 21 -6.06 14.62 10.70
N SER A 22 -4.95 14.32 10.03
CA SER A 22 -3.91 13.44 10.56
C SER A 22 -2.51 14.02 10.44
N PRO A 23 -2.25 15.20 11.07
CA PRO A 23 -0.89 15.76 11.01
C PRO A 23 0.14 14.84 11.67
N LYS A 24 -0.25 14.12 12.72
CA LYS A 24 0.63 13.18 13.41
C LYS A 24 0.98 12.00 12.50
N LEU A 25 0.05 11.51 11.68
CA LEU A 25 0.33 10.45 10.72
C LEU A 25 1.31 10.91 9.65
N ARG A 26 1.20 12.15 9.20
CA ARG A 26 2.16 12.70 8.23
C ARG A 26 3.56 12.80 8.81
N GLU A 27 3.66 13.23 10.06
CA GLU A 27 4.93 13.33 10.76
C GLU A 27 5.55 11.94 10.97
N ASN A 28 4.76 10.98 11.43
CA ASN A 28 5.20 9.59 11.60
C ASN A 28 5.63 8.98 10.26
N SER A 29 4.89 9.29 9.21
CA SER A 29 5.19 8.83 7.86
C SER A 29 6.54 9.35 7.37
N ARG A 30 6.85 10.61 7.64
CA ARG A 30 8.16 11.19 7.32
C ARG A 30 9.29 10.49 8.08
N SER A 31 9.07 10.23 9.37
CA SER A 31 10.04 9.53 10.19
C SER A 31 10.31 8.11 9.65
N LEU A 32 9.24 7.40 9.27
CA LEU A 32 9.36 6.07 8.69
C LEU A 32 10.09 6.07 7.35
N ARG A 33 9.90 7.10 6.53
CA ARG A 33 10.62 7.20 5.26
C ARG A 33 12.13 7.36 5.45
N THR A 34 12.56 7.99 6.54
CA THR A 34 14.00 8.13 6.83
C THR A 34 14.57 6.88 7.51
N ASN A 35 13.72 6.04 8.09
CA ASN A 35 14.12 4.85 8.85
C ASN A 35 13.57 3.55 8.24
N MET A 36 13.63 3.45 6.92
CA MET A 36 13.15 2.25 6.23
C MET A 36 14.05 1.04 6.51
N THR A 37 13.42 -0.13 6.62
CA THR A 37 14.16 -1.39 6.75
C THR A 37 14.91 -1.72 5.45
N ASP A 38 15.84 -2.66 5.52
CA ASP A 38 16.58 -3.09 4.33
C ASP A 38 15.64 -3.62 3.25
N ALA A 39 14.67 -4.44 3.61
CA ALA A 39 13.70 -4.99 2.66
C ALA A 39 12.89 -3.87 2.01
N GLU A 40 12.44 -2.90 2.80
CA GLU A 40 11.69 -1.75 2.28
C GLU A 40 12.54 -0.94 1.31
N GLN A 41 13.82 -0.72 1.63
CA GLN A 41 14.73 0.02 0.76
C GLN A 41 14.97 -0.73 -0.56
N VAL A 42 15.20 -2.03 -0.49
CA VAL A 42 15.42 -2.86 -1.69
C VAL A 42 14.20 -2.78 -2.59
N LEU A 43 13.01 -2.97 -2.05
CA LEU A 43 11.80 -2.93 -2.86
C LEU A 43 11.55 -1.53 -3.41
N TRP A 44 11.71 -0.49 -2.59
CA TRP A 44 11.50 0.89 -3.01
C TRP A 44 12.38 1.27 -4.20
N GLN A 45 13.64 0.87 -4.20
CA GLN A 45 14.55 1.16 -5.32
C GLN A 45 14.06 0.56 -6.63
N ARG A 46 13.30 -0.52 -6.58
CA ARG A 46 12.85 -1.24 -7.76
C ARG A 46 11.46 -0.80 -8.24
N ILE A 47 10.64 -0.17 -7.39
CA ILE A 47 9.28 0.23 -7.77
C ILE A 47 9.11 1.74 -7.91
N ARG A 48 10.02 2.53 -7.38
CA ARG A 48 9.98 3.99 -7.51
C ARG A 48 10.22 4.42 -8.95
N ARG A 49 9.93 5.69 -9.25
CA ARG A 49 10.20 6.31 -10.56
C ARG A 49 9.46 5.61 -11.70
N LYS A 50 8.27 5.12 -11.42
CA LYS A 50 7.39 4.54 -12.44
C LYS A 50 8.03 3.36 -13.19
N GLN A 51 8.87 2.59 -12.52
CA GLN A 51 9.53 1.42 -13.13
C GLN A 51 8.57 0.27 -13.39
N ILE A 52 7.48 0.17 -12.61
CA ILE A 52 6.49 -0.89 -12.78
C ILE A 52 5.33 -0.34 -13.61
N GLN A 53 5.20 -0.81 -14.84
CA GLN A 53 4.08 -0.45 -15.74
C GLN A 53 3.84 1.06 -15.86
N GLY A 54 4.85 1.88 -15.63
CA GLY A 54 4.73 3.33 -15.72
C GLY A 54 3.88 3.98 -14.64
N VAL A 55 3.57 3.28 -13.54
CA VAL A 55 2.70 3.81 -12.49
C VAL A 55 3.51 4.29 -11.30
N GLN A 56 2.96 5.29 -10.61
CA GLN A 56 3.60 5.90 -9.45
C GLN A 56 3.30 5.11 -8.20
N PHE A 57 4.34 4.77 -7.43
CA PHE A 57 4.23 4.23 -6.08
C PHE A 57 4.65 5.28 -5.07
N TYR A 58 4.00 5.27 -3.93
CA TYR A 58 4.36 6.08 -2.77
C TYR A 58 4.77 5.16 -1.63
N ARG A 59 5.68 5.62 -0.80
CA ARG A 59 6.17 4.85 0.35
C ARG A 59 5.68 5.49 1.64
N GLN A 60 5.42 4.65 2.64
CA GLN A 60 5.01 5.09 3.97
C GLN A 60 3.88 6.12 3.88
N LYS A 61 2.79 5.72 3.23
CA LYS A 61 1.67 6.62 2.93
C LYS A 61 0.56 6.43 3.96
N PRO A 62 0.08 7.52 4.60
CA PRO A 62 -1.10 7.43 5.46
C PRO A 62 -2.35 7.13 4.64
N LEU A 63 -3.07 6.09 5.03
CA LEU A 63 -4.37 5.73 4.48
C LEU A 63 -5.28 5.40 5.65
N SER A 64 -6.39 6.11 5.78
CA SER A 64 -7.25 6.03 6.96
C SER A 64 -6.45 6.38 8.21
N THR A 65 -6.47 5.52 9.23
CA THR A 65 -5.68 5.70 10.45
C THR A 65 -4.38 4.90 10.40
N PHE A 66 -4.06 4.35 9.24
CA PHE A 66 -2.90 3.46 9.07
C PHE A 66 -1.84 4.11 8.21
N ILE A 67 -0.61 3.67 8.36
CA ILE A 67 0.47 4.00 7.44
C ILE A 67 0.80 2.71 6.70
N VAL A 68 0.70 2.74 5.37
CA VAL A 68 1.01 1.57 4.55
C VAL A 68 2.42 1.70 4.00
N ASP A 69 3.09 0.55 3.82
CA ASP A 69 4.48 0.57 3.37
C ASP A 69 4.61 1.15 1.96
N PHE A 70 3.81 0.65 1.03
CA PHE A 70 3.80 1.16 -0.35
C PHE A 70 2.37 1.23 -0.86
N TYR A 71 2.11 2.25 -1.66
CA TYR A 71 0.78 2.50 -2.19
C TYR A 71 0.85 2.96 -3.64
N CYS A 72 0.05 2.35 -4.49
CA CYS A 72 -0.12 2.74 -5.89
C CYS A 72 -1.59 3.12 -6.12
N PRO A 73 -1.90 4.42 -6.19
CA PRO A 73 -3.30 4.85 -6.37
C PRO A 73 -3.90 4.42 -7.71
N VAL A 74 -3.12 4.43 -8.76
CA VAL A 74 -3.63 4.05 -10.11
C VAL A 74 -4.08 2.60 -10.15
N ALA A 75 -3.33 1.71 -9.52
CA ALA A 75 -3.68 0.28 -9.45
C ALA A 75 -4.55 -0.05 -8.25
N LYS A 76 -4.81 0.90 -7.36
CA LYS A 76 -5.49 0.68 -6.09
C LYS A 76 -4.86 -0.48 -5.32
N LEU A 77 -3.56 -0.42 -5.18
CA LEU A 77 -2.74 -1.48 -4.63
C LEU A 77 -1.95 -0.99 -3.44
N VAL A 78 -1.99 -1.76 -2.37
CA VAL A 78 -1.16 -1.56 -1.18
C VAL A 78 -0.22 -2.76 -1.07
N ILE A 79 1.06 -2.49 -0.79
CA ILE A 79 2.05 -3.54 -0.55
C ILE A 79 2.56 -3.37 0.87
N GLU A 80 2.53 -4.45 1.63
CA GLU A 80 3.00 -4.51 3.00
C GLU A 80 4.11 -5.53 3.13
N LEU A 81 5.16 -5.17 3.86
CA LEU A 81 6.26 -6.07 4.14
C LEU A 81 6.21 -6.47 5.61
N ASP A 82 6.14 -7.77 5.85
CA ASP A 82 6.04 -8.30 7.21
C ASP A 82 7.39 -8.80 7.69
N GLY A 83 7.79 -8.34 8.88
CA GLY A 83 8.92 -8.91 9.56
C GLY A 83 8.55 -10.21 10.26
N SER A 84 9.54 -10.93 10.75
CA SER A 84 9.37 -12.25 11.36
C SER A 84 8.71 -12.26 12.75
N GLN A 85 8.15 -11.13 13.20
CA GLN A 85 7.70 -10.98 14.58
C GLN A 85 6.18 -10.95 14.76
N HIS A 86 5.42 -11.41 13.74
CA HIS A 86 3.95 -11.31 13.77
C HIS A 86 3.27 -12.59 14.24
N PHE A 87 3.74 -13.16 15.36
CA PHE A 87 3.11 -14.36 15.90
C PHE A 87 2.17 -14.10 17.08
N ALA A 88 2.05 -12.85 17.53
CA ALA A 88 1.13 -12.52 18.62
C ALA A 88 -0.29 -12.37 18.06
N GLU A 89 -1.27 -12.97 18.75
CA GLU A 89 -2.69 -12.89 18.35
C GLU A 89 -3.17 -11.45 18.19
N GLU A 90 -2.69 -10.55 19.05
CA GLU A 90 -3.06 -9.13 19.00
C GLU A 90 -2.66 -8.49 17.67
N HIS A 91 -1.49 -8.83 17.16
CA HIS A 91 -1.02 -8.30 15.88
C HIS A 91 -1.84 -8.84 14.72
N GLN A 92 -2.24 -10.12 14.79
CA GLN A 92 -3.06 -10.72 13.74
C GLN A 92 -4.44 -10.08 13.67
N THR A 93 -5.05 -9.80 14.82
CA THR A 93 -6.36 -9.15 14.87
C THR A 93 -6.31 -7.75 14.31
N LYS A 94 -5.31 -6.96 14.70
CA LYS A 94 -5.12 -5.61 14.20
C LYS A 94 -4.86 -5.61 12.69
N ASP A 95 -4.07 -6.56 12.21
CA ASP A 95 -3.79 -6.70 10.79
C ASP A 95 -5.05 -7.03 10.01
N GLN A 96 -5.93 -7.89 10.55
CA GLN A 96 -7.20 -8.23 9.91
C GLN A 96 -8.13 -7.03 9.84
N GLU A 97 -8.23 -6.26 10.91
CA GLU A 97 -9.03 -5.04 10.93
C GLU A 97 -8.52 -4.02 9.92
N ARG A 98 -7.22 -3.86 9.85
CA ARG A 98 -6.55 -2.98 8.92
C ARG A 98 -6.82 -3.41 7.47
N ASP A 99 -6.65 -4.68 7.19
CA ASP A 99 -6.90 -5.21 5.84
C ASP A 99 -8.34 -5.03 5.44
N ALA A 100 -9.28 -5.30 6.35
CA ALA A 100 -10.70 -5.10 6.09
C ALA A 100 -11.00 -3.64 5.73
N ALA A 101 -10.42 -2.70 6.47
CA ALA A 101 -10.60 -1.28 6.20
C ALA A 101 -10.03 -0.88 4.84
N LEU A 102 -8.88 -1.40 4.47
CA LEU A 102 -8.26 -1.12 3.18
C LEU A 102 -9.06 -1.73 2.03
N ILE A 103 -9.59 -2.93 2.24
CA ILE A 103 -10.44 -3.60 1.24
C ILE A 103 -11.73 -2.81 1.03
N GLU A 104 -12.32 -2.27 2.09
CA GLU A 104 -13.50 -1.40 1.96
C GLU A 104 -13.21 -0.16 1.12
N LEU A 105 -11.97 0.31 1.13
CA LEU A 105 -11.52 1.41 0.28
C LEU A 105 -11.35 1.02 -1.18
N GLY A 106 -11.60 -0.24 -1.51
CA GLY A 106 -11.40 -0.76 -2.86
C GLY A 106 -9.97 -1.09 -3.18
N LEU A 107 -9.12 -1.20 -2.16
CA LEU A 107 -7.70 -1.47 -2.33
C LEU A 107 -7.41 -2.95 -2.25
N ARG A 108 -6.49 -3.41 -3.08
CA ARG A 108 -5.92 -4.74 -2.94
C ARG A 108 -4.69 -4.66 -2.08
N VAL A 109 -4.57 -5.57 -1.11
CA VAL A 109 -3.41 -5.63 -0.23
C VAL A 109 -2.57 -6.85 -0.61
N LEU A 110 -1.30 -6.60 -0.92
CA LEU A 110 -0.30 -7.64 -1.14
C LEU A 110 0.65 -7.66 0.05
N ARG A 111 0.93 -8.84 0.56
CA ARG A 111 1.90 -9.00 1.62
C ARG A 111 3.05 -9.88 1.19
N PHE A 112 4.25 -9.43 1.51
CA PHE A 112 5.46 -10.19 1.31
C PHE A 112 6.24 -10.23 2.62
N ASP A 113 6.91 -11.33 2.85
CA ASP A 113 7.86 -11.46 3.94
C ASP A 113 9.12 -10.65 3.59
N ASN A 114 9.75 -10.05 4.57
CA ASN A 114 11.02 -9.33 4.36
C ASN A 114 12.07 -10.24 3.70
N ARG A 115 12.11 -11.51 4.07
CA ARG A 115 13.05 -12.47 3.48
C ARG A 115 12.77 -12.70 2.00
N GLN A 116 11.51 -12.76 1.62
CA GLN A 116 11.15 -12.90 0.20
C GLN A 116 11.66 -11.72 -0.60
N VAL A 117 11.50 -10.51 -0.07
CA VAL A 117 11.97 -9.30 -0.75
C VAL A 117 13.48 -9.31 -0.89
N LEU A 118 14.20 -9.70 0.16
CA LEU A 118 15.66 -9.70 0.14
C LEU A 118 16.28 -10.83 -0.67
N LEU A 119 15.69 -12.01 -0.61
CA LEU A 119 16.26 -13.22 -1.25
C LEU A 119 15.64 -13.54 -2.60
N GLU A 120 14.40 -13.12 -2.83
CA GLU A 120 13.64 -13.44 -4.03
C GLU A 120 13.06 -12.18 -4.65
N THR A 121 13.87 -11.14 -4.74
CA THR A 121 13.45 -9.81 -5.21
C THR A 121 12.77 -9.88 -6.58
N ASP A 122 13.36 -10.59 -7.52
CA ASP A 122 12.82 -10.68 -8.87
C ASP A 122 11.45 -11.37 -8.90
N ALA A 123 11.28 -12.41 -8.10
CA ALA A 123 9.98 -13.10 -8.01
C ALA A 123 8.91 -12.18 -7.41
N VAL A 124 9.26 -11.41 -6.39
CA VAL A 124 8.35 -10.43 -5.79
C VAL A 124 7.96 -9.39 -6.84
N LEU A 125 8.91 -8.88 -7.60
CA LEU A 125 8.64 -7.88 -8.64
C LEU A 125 7.76 -8.42 -9.76
N VAL A 126 7.91 -9.68 -10.13
CA VAL A 126 7.04 -10.32 -11.13
C VAL A 126 5.60 -10.32 -10.63
N VAL A 127 5.37 -10.68 -9.37
CA VAL A 127 4.02 -10.69 -8.79
C VAL A 127 3.43 -9.29 -8.80
N ILE A 128 4.20 -8.29 -8.36
CA ILE A 128 3.73 -6.90 -8.33
C ILE A 128 3.39 -6.43 -9.74
N ASP A 129 4.28 -6.68 -10.69
CA ASP A 129 4.10 -6.27 -12.09
C ASP A 129 2.83 -6.88 -12.68
N GLU A 130 2.61 -8.18 -12.47
CA GLU A 130 1.42 -8.87 -12.99
C GLU A 130 0.13 -8.30 -12.40
N ILE A 131 0.13 -8.01 -11.11
CA ILE A 131 -1.06 -7.45 -10.45
C ILE A 131 -1.32 -6.04 -10.91
N VAL A 132 -0.28 -5.20 -10.98
CA VAL A 132 -0.43 -3.83 -11.48
C VAL A 132 -0.94 -3.85 -12.92
N LYS A 133 -0.36 -4.68 -13.75
CA LYS A 133 -0.76 -4.82 -15.15
C LYS A 133 -2.24 -5.17 -15.28
N GLY A 134 -2.71 -6.12 -14.50
CA GLY A 134 -4.12 -6.51 -14.52
C GLY A 134 -5.04 -5.40 -14.04
N ARG A 135 -4.68 -4.72 -12.98
CA ARG A 135 -5.53 -3.68 -12.41
C ARG A 135 -5.55 -2.40 -13.25
N VAL A 136 -4.43 -2.02 -13.82
CA VAL A 136 -4.36 -0.86 -14.71
C VAL A 136 -5.16 -1.12 -15.99
N ARG A 137 -5.05 -2.33 -16.54
CA ARG A 137 -5.78 -2.72 -17.73
C ARG A 137 -7.30 -2.63 -17.52
N THR A 138 -7.76 -3.06 -16.35
CA THR A 138 -9.19 -3.01 -16.01
C THR A 138 -9.69 -1.58 -15.90
N HIS A 139 -8.86 -0.65 -15.43
CA HIS A 139 -9.24 0.75 -15.25
C HIS A 139 -9.02 1.61 -16.50
N SER A 140 -8.04 1.27 -17.33
CA SER A 140 -7.67 2.09 -18.47
C SER A 140 -8.32 1.66 -19.78
N ASN A 141 -9.04 0.55 -19.76
CA ASN A 141 -9.66 -0.01 -20.95
C ASN A 141 -11.16 -0.01 -20.76
N PRO A 142 -11.85 1.09 -21.11
CA PRO A 142 -13.31 1.05 -21.12
C PRO A 142 -13.75 0.02 -22.15
N PRO A 143 -14.79 -0.71 -21.86
CA PRO A 143 -15.32 -1.69 -22.78
C PRO A 143 -15.76 -1.09 -24.11
#